data_0880740b520b997d36897847de833305
#
_entry.id   0880740b520b997d36897847de833305
#
_cell.length_a   1.000
_cell.length_b   1.000
_cell.length_c   1.000
_cell.angle_alpha   90.00
_cell.angle_beta   90.00
_cell.angle_gamma   90.00
#
_symmetry.space_group_name_H-M   'P 1'
#
loop_
_entity.id
_entity.type
_entity.pdbx_description
1 polymer ?
#
loop_
_entity_poly.entity_id
_entity_poly.type
_entity_poly.pdbx_seq_one_letter_code
_entity_poly.pdbx_strand_id
1 'polypeptide(L)'
;DELTWYWDEPTITLDYKEHEYHEILRKNWQENLIPNIILSSATLPKQEDIAPCIQSFVSKFNARNVDSVISHDCAKTIPILDTNGFAILPHLVYEDFANLKKSIKHIKNYQTLLRHFDLKEVTRFIMYVNKHVDLKDRYKINNYFEAITEINVISIKQYYLKLLLALKDNYSTVYDHFQKKRSAVYESTIKLTTADAYTLTDGPTIYMAQDVEKIGKFCLKIASIPAAVLDVIMKAIYSNDLLRQEIGIIDRELATMDNVEESSKKKSSSNDRSKKTKKLSRNTPTDMETKKKDLQRQMDGLRGNLVKIELDKEFVPNTLDHLKKYYKSEWLGRSFTSDIPESAVEKIMLLEVDSIWKVLLLMGIGVFTNHTSRDYVAIMKDLAQNQQLYLIIASTDYIYGTNYQFCHGYIGKDLKDLTQEKLIQALGRIGRMDTKKEYSIRLRFKEFIDTLFM
;
A
#
# COMPACT_ATOMS: atom_id res chain seq x y z
N ASP A 1 3.69 16.74 37.10
CA ASP A 1 3.81 16.58 35.65
C ASP A 1 2.71 15.62 35.19
N GLU A 2 1.81 16.13 34.37
CA GLU A 2 0.71 15.30 33.84
C GLU A 2 1.25 14.47 32.67
N LEU A 3 1.42 13.17 32.89
CA LEU A 3 1.73 12.23 31.86
C LEU A 3 0.44 11.80 31.15
N THR A 4 0.49 11.74 29.81
CA THR A 4 -0.58 11.20 29.00
C THR A 4 -0.03 10.04 28.18
N TRP A 5 -0.70 8.89 28.23
CA TRP A 5 -0.37 7.74 27.42
C TRP A 5 -1.22 7.77 26.15
N TYR A 6 -0.57 7.93 24.99
CA TYR A 6 -1.20 7.81 23.68
C TYR A 6 -0.99 6.40 23.15
N TRP A 7 -2.08 5.69 22.90
CA TRP A 7 -2.07 4.34 22.36
C TRP A 7 -2.79 4.31 21.02
N ASP A 8 -2.02 4.16 19.96
CA ASP A 8 -2.51 4.04 18.59
C ASP A 8 -2.81 2.57 18.23
N GLU A 9 -3.94 2.35 17.57
CA GLU A 9 -4.45 1.03 17.16
C GLU A 9 -4.50 0.00 18.31
N PRO A 10 -5.12 0.29 19.47
CA PRO A 10 -5.21 -0.67 20.58
C PRO A 10 -6.07 -1.89 20.24
N THR A 11 -6.82 -1.81 19.15
CA THR A 11 -7.71 -2.87 18.65
C THR A 11 -7.05 -3.78 17.61
N ILE A 12 -5.77 -3.55 17.30
CA ILE A 12 -5.01 -4.41 16.40
C ILE A 12 -5.07 -5.85 16.93
N THR A 13 -5.44 -6.82 16.09
CA THR A 13 -5.58 -8.25 16.44
C THR A 13 -6.84 -8.67 17.20
N LEU A 14 -7.74 -7.77 17.61
CA LEU A 14 -8.98 -8.16 18.30
C LEU A 14 -9.92 -9.02 17.43
N ASP A 15 -9.76 -8.99 16.12
CA ASP A 15 -10.52 -9.83 15.18
C ASP A 15 -10.09 -11.30 15.17
N TYR A 16 -8.93 -11.63 15.77
CA TYR A 16 -8.45 -13.00 15.89
C TYR A 16 -8.94 -13.60 17.21
N LYS A 17 -9.39 -14.84 17.19
CA LYS A 17 -9.78 -15.54 18.43
C LYS A 17 -8.58 -15.71 19.37
N GLU A 18 -7.40 -15.99 18.81
CA GLU A 18 -6.15 -16.15 19.52
C GLU A 18 -5.03 -15.46 18.74
N HIS A 19 -4.24 -14.64 19.42
CA HIS A 19 -3.09 -13.96 18.85
C HIS A 19 -2.05 -13.69 19.95
N GLU A 20 -0.77 -13.83 19.64
CA GLU A 20 0.34 -13.63 20.59
C GLU A 20 0.33 -12.26 21.27
N TYR A 21 -0.17 -11.24 20.60
CA TYR A 21 -0.26 -9.88 21.15
C TYR A 21 -1.41 -9.69 22.14
N HIS A 22 -2.41 -10.57 22.20
CA HIS A 22 -3.53 -10.42 23.13
C HIS A 22 -3.10 -10.37 24.58
N GLU A 23 -2.12 -11.21 24.94
CA GLU A 23 -1.57 -11.20 26.30
C GLU A 23 -0.80 -9.92 26.60
N ILE A 24 0.01 -9.44 25.65
CA ILE A 24 0.76 -8.19 25.76
C ILE A 24 -0.17 -6.99 25.89
N LEU A 25 -1.21 -6.91 25.03
CA LEU A 25 -2.20 -5.83 25.07
C LEU A 25 -2.94 -5.80 26.41
N ARG A 26 -3.37 -6.98 26.89
CA ARG A 26 -4.02 -7.10 28.20
C ARG A 26 -3.11 -6.68 29.34
N LYS A 27 -1.85 -7.11 29.32
CA LYS A 27 -0.86 -6.75 30.33
C LYS A 27 -0.59 -5.25 30.36
N ASN A 28 -0.38 -4.64 29.19
CA ASN A 28 -0.19 -3.20 29.06
C ASN A 28 -1.38 -2.42 29.66
N TRP A 29 -2.60 -2.86 29.43
CA TRP A 29 -3.80 -2.25 29.99
C TRP A 29 -3.86 -2.40 31.52
N GLN A 30 -3.61 -3.60 32.04
CA GLN A 30 -3.71 -3.92 33.46
C GLN A 30 -2.60 -3.27 34.28
N GLU A 31 -1.36 -3.22 33.76
CA GLU A 31 -0.19 -2.67 34.45
C GLU A 31 -0.02 -1.16 34.24
N ASN A 32 -0.84 -0.52 33.42
CA ASN A 32 -0.78 0.92 33.21
C ASN A 32 -0.90 1.68 34.53
N LEU A 33 0.02 2.62 34.77
CA LEU A 33 0.05 3.50 35.94
C LEU A 33 -0.32 4.95 35.59
N ILE A 34 -0.61 5.25 34.31
CA ILE A 34 -0.87 6.60 33.81
C ILE A 34 -2.37 6.87 33.78
N PRO A 35 -2.87 7.89 34.53
CA PRO A 35 -4.29 8.17 34.68
C PRO A 35 -4.92 8.83 33.44
N ASN A 36 -4.10 9.45 32.58
CA ASN A 36 -4.59 10.07 31.34
C ASN A 36 -4.22 9.19 30.15
N ILE A 37 -5.19 8.68 29.45
CA ILE A 37 -4.99 7.84 28.27
C ILE A 37 -5.81 8.36 27.09
N ILE A 38 -5.21 8.31 25.90
CA ILE A 38 -5.86 8.55 24.62
C ILE A 38 -5.73 7.28 23.80
N LEU A 39 -6.85 6.67 23.47
CA LEU A 39 -6.94 5.54 22.54
C LEU A 39 -7.30 6.08 21.16
N SER A 40 -6.56 5.71 20.13
CA SER A 40 -6.79 6.11 18.75
C SER A 40 -6.86 4.88 17.86
N SER A 41 -7.92 4.77 17.06
CA SER A 41 -8.03 3.71 16.04
C SER A 41 -9.04 4.12 14.98
N ALA A 42 -8.87 3.60 13.76
CA ALA A 42 -9.86 3.75 12.70
C ALA A 42 -11.17 2.98 12.99
N THR A 43 -11.10 1.96 13.85
CA THR A 43 -12.17 1.04 14.19
C THR A 43 -12.33 0.89 15.69
N LEU A 44 -12.17 1.97 16.45
CA LEU A 44 -12.36 1.93 17.89
C LEU A 44 -13.82 1.57 18.20
N PRO A 45 -14.08 0.55 19.06
CA PRO A 45 -15.42 0.19 19.48
C PRO A 45 -16.12 1.35 20.19
N LYS A 46 -17.45 1.35 20.19
CA LYS A 46 -18.22 2.34 20.96
C LYS A 46 -18.00 2.14 22.44
N GLN A 47 -18.19 3.20 23.23
CA GLN A 47 -18.04 3.13 24.69
C GLN A 47 -18.87 2.01 25.32
N GLU A 48 -20.06 1.75 24.77
CA GLU A 48 -20.97 0.70 25.21
C GLU A 48 -20.36 -0.70 25.05
N ASP A 49 -19.63 -0.93 23.93
CA ASP A 49 -19.02 -2.22 23.60
C ASP A 49 -17.79 -2.53 24.49
N ILE A 50 -17.11 -1.49 24.96
CA ILE A 50 -15.92 -1.59 25.83
C ILE A 50 -16.20 -1.14 27.28
N ALA A 51 -17.46 -1.10 27.68
CA ALA A 51 -17.86 -0.66 29.01
C ALA A 51 -17.09 -1.35 30.17
N PRO A 52 -16.80 -2.66 30.14
CA PRO A 52 -15.98 -3.29 31.19
C PRO A 52 -14.57 -2.73 31.29
N CYS A 53 -13.92 -2.44 30.14
CA CYS A 53 -12.59 -1.82 30.12
C CYS A 53 -12.62 -0.40 30.69
N ILE A 54 -13.63 0.39 30.32
CA ILE A 54 -13.83 1.74 30.82
C ILE A 54 -14.05 1.72 32.33
N GLN A 55 -14.93 0.84 32.83
CA GLN A 55 -15.20 0.70 34.26
C GLN A 55 -13.95 0.30 35.06
N SER A 56 -13.14 -0.61 34.52
CA SER A 56 -11.86 -1.01 35.13
C SER A 56 -10.91 0.18 35.26
N PHE A 57 -10.80 1.00 34.20
CA PHE A 57 -9.96 2.19 34.18
C PHE A 57 -10.48 3.26 35.17
N VAL A 58 -11.77 3.55 35.12
CA VAL A 58 -12.43 4.51 36.02
C VAL A 58 -12.24 4.11 37.47
N SER A 59 -12.39 2.82 37.81
CA SER A 59 -12.21 2.31 39.17
C SER A 59 -10.75 2.41 39.63
N LYS A 60 -9.80 2.18 38.71
CA LYS A 60 -8.36 2.22 39.03
C LYS A 60 -7.85 3.64 39.28
N PHE A 61 -8.30 4.61 38.49
CA PHE A 61 -7.75 5.97 38.49
C PHE A 61 -8.72 7.02 39.03
N ASN A 62 -9.93 6.62 39.47
CA ASN A 62 -11.01 7.53 39.88
C ASN A 62 -11.29 8.59 38.78
N ALA A 63 -11.24 8.15 37.51
CA ALA A 63 -11.42 9.02 36.35
C ALA A 63 -12.82 9.62 36.33
N ARG A 64 -12.92 10.93 36.08
CA ARG A 64 -14.19 11.66 36.09
C ARG A 64 -14.88 11.71 34.75
N ASN A 65 -14.08 11.79 33.66
CA ASN A 65 -14.58 11.99 32.31
C ASN A 65 -14.04 10.91 31.38
N VAL A 66 -14.92 10.41 30.53
CA VAL A 66 -14.56 9.54 29.39
C VAL A 66 -15.26 10.12 28.18
N ASP A 67 -14.46 10.70 27.28
CA ASP A 67 -14.94 11.38 26.09
C ASP A 67 -14.63 10.56 24.85
N SER A 68 -15.54 10.54 23.88
CA SER A 68 -15.30 9.97 22.55
C SER A 68 -15.31 11.08 21.51
N VAL A 69 -14.22 11.15 20.74
CA VAL A 69 -14.13 12.03 19.59
C VAL A 69 -14.17 11.19 18.32
N ILE A 70 -15.21 11.35 17.53
CA ILE A 70 -15.39 10.64 16.26
C ILE A 70 -15.20 11.64 15.14
N SER A 71 -14.23 11.40 14.28
CA SER A 71 -13.99 12.18 13.07
C SER A 71 -14.33 11.33 11.84
N HIS A 72 -15.13 11.88 10.96
CA HIS A 72 -15.46 11.26 9.68
C HIS A 72 -14.81 12.07 8.56
N ASP A 73 -13.84 11.49 7.86
CA ASP A 73 -13.24 12.11 6.67
C ASP A 73 -14.19 11.99 5.47
N CYS A 74 -15.28 12.75 5.52
CA CYS A 74 -16.31 12.76 4.47
C CYS A 74 -16.01 13.74 3.32
N ALA A 75 -15.02 14.62 3.50
CA ALA A 75 -14.65 15.65 2.53
C ALA A 75 -13.93 15.06 1.30
N LYS A 76 -13.19 13.97 1.48
CA LYS A 76 -12.52 13.28 0.38
C LYS A 76 -13.53 12.53 -0.49
N THR A 77 -13.14 12.34 -1.75
CA THR A 77 -13.88 11.54 -2.73
C THR A 77 -12.96 10.48 -3.31
N ILE A 78 -13.13 9.25 -2.84
CA ILE A 78 -12.36 8.08 -3.25
C ILE A 78 -13.36 7.04 -3.75
N PRO A 79 -13.76 7.10 -5.03
CA PRO A 79 -14.82 6.24 -5.55
C PRO A 79 -14.45 4.78 -5.46
N ILE A 80 -15.42 3.97 -5.06
CA ILE A 80 -15.36 2.53 -5.22
C ILE A 80 -15.97 2.19 -6.56
N LEU A 81 -15.24 1.43 -7.38
CA LEU A 81 -15.63 1.02 -8.71
C LEU A 81 -15.88 -0.50 -8.74
N ASP A 82 -16.88 -0.91 -9.47
CA ASP A 82 -17.15 -2.31 -9.77
C ASP A 82 -16.20 -2.86 -10.86
N THR A 83 -16.39 -4.12 -11.24
CA THR A 83 -15.59 -4.78 -12.29
C THR A 83 -15.72 -4.16 -13.66
N ASN A 84 -16.77 -3.37 -13.91
CA ASN A 84 -17.02 -2.66 -15.16
C ASN A 84 -16.53 -1.20 -15.12
N GLY A 85 -15.97 -0.77 -13.99
CA GLY A 85 -15.50 0.60 -13.78
C GLY A 85 -16.59 1.59 -13.40
N PHE A 86 -17.78 1.13 -13.01
CA PHE A 86 -18.85 2.01 -12.54
C PHE A 86 -18.72 2.31 -11.08
N ALA A 87 -18.95 3.56 -10.71
CA ALA A 87 -19.01 3.95 -9.31
C ALA A 87 -20.12 3.21 -8.58
N ILE A 88 -19.80 2.70 -7.41
CA ILE A 88 -20.73 2.01 -6.53
C ILE A 88 -21.41 3.05 -5.64
N LEU A 89 -22.71 3.27 -5.91
CA LEU A 89 -23.56 4.17 -5.15
C LEU A 89 -24.91 3.50 -4.88
N PRO A 90 -25.59 3.80 -3.77
CA PRO A 90 -26.84 3.13 -3.41
C PRO A 90 -27.90 3.10 -4.51
N HIS A 91 -28.09 4.21 -5.26
CA HIS A 91 -29.06 4.28 -6.35
C HIS A 91 -28.68 3.51 -7.61
N LEU A 92 -27.43 3.02 -7.67
CA LEU A 92 -26.93 2.24 -8.81
C LEU A 92 -26.91 0.74 -8.49
N VAL A 93 -26.93 0.39 -7.21
CA VAL A 93 -26.79 -0.99 -6.71
C VAL A 93 -28.13 -1.59 -6.36
N TYR A 94 -28.97 -0.87 -5.63
CA TYR A 94 -30.20 -1.41 -5.06
C TYR A 94 -31.41 -1.03 -5.91
N GLU A 95 -32.01 -2.02 -6.55
CA GLU A 95 -33.25 -1.87 -7.32
C GLU A 95 -34.45 -1.66 -6.37
N ASP A 96 -34.51 -2.44 -5.31
CA ASP A 96 -35.58 -2.38 -4.33
C ASP A 96 -35.42 -1.22 -3.35
N PHE A 97 -36.48 -0.42 -3.19
CA PHE A 97 -36.49 0.73 -2.28
C PHE A 97 -36.32 0.36 -0.80
N ALA A 98 -36.77 -0.82 -0.38
CA ALA A 98 -36.61 -1.25 1.00
C ALA A 98 -35.13 -1.54 1.31
N ASN A 99 -34.39 -2.19 0.38
CA ASN A 99 -32.97 -2.42 0.49
C ASN A 99 -32.17 -1.11 0.41
N LEU A 100 -32.53 -0.21 -0.48
CA LEU A 100 -31.99 1.15 -0.52
C LEU A 100 -32.12 1.85 0.84
N LYS A 101 -33.30 1.79 1.44
CA LYS A 101 -33.57 2.42 2.74
C LYS A 101 -32.71 1.82 3.85
N LYS A 102 -32.51 0.49 3.86
CA LYS A 102 -31.60 -0.18 4.80
C LYS A 102 -30.17 0.32 4.62
N SER A 103 -29.69 0.34 3.36
CA SER A 103 -28.36 0.84 3.02
C SER A 103 -28.17 2.30 3.48
N ILE A 104 -29.12 3.18 3.21
CA ILE A 104 -29.03 4.58 3.65
C ILE A 104 -28.98 4.69 5.18
N LYS A 105 -29.77 3.88 5.90
CA LYS A 105 -29.71 3.84 7.37
C LYS A 105 -28.33 3.39 7.84
N HIS A 106 -27.77 2.37 7.21
CA HIS A 106 -26.43 1.87 7.49
C HIS A 106 -25.37 2.95 7.25
N ILE A 107 -25.38 3.61 6.08
CA ILE A 107 -24.43 4.69 5.75
C ILE A 107 -24.51 5.86 6.74
N LYS A 108 -25.70 6.19 7.23
CA LYS A 108 -25.86 7.22 8.26
C LYS A 108 -25.23 6.85 9.60
N ASN A 109 -25.20 5.56 9.92
CA ASN A 109 -24.53 5.06 11.12
C ASN A 109 -23.00 4.99 10.92
N TYR A 110 -22.56 4.74 9.69
CA TYR A 110 -21.16 4.64 9.30
C TYR A 110 -20.80 5.75 8.30
N GLN A 111 -20.80 7.00 8.75
CA GLN A 111 -20.62 8.18 7.90
C GLN A 111 -19.30 8.19 7.14
N THR A 112 -18.28 7.45 7.61
CA THR A 112 -17.01 7.25 6.89
C THR A 112 -17.22 6.72 5.47
N LEU A 113 -18.30 5.98 5.21
CA LEU A 113 -18.65 5.49 3.87
C LEU A 113 -18.93 6.61 2.86
N LEU A 114 -19.31 7.81 3.32
CA LEU A 114 -19.50 8.98 2.45
C LEU A 114 -18.21 9.39 1.73
N ARG A 115 -17.05 9.05 2.28
CA ARG A 115 -15.76 9.23 1.63
C ARG A 115 -15.68 8.55 0.26
N HIS A 116 -16.41 7.44 0.09
CA HIS A 116 -16.37 6.60 -1.09
C HIS A 116 -17.42 6.96 -2.14
N PHE A 117 -18.17 8.02 -1.93
CA PHE A 117 -19.15 8.48 -2.90
C PHE A 117 -18.49 9.27 -4.03
N ASP A 118 -18.66 8.80 -5.27
CA ASP A 118 -18.25 9.55 -6.46
C ASP A 118 -19.05 10.83 -6.60
N LEU A 119 -18.37 11.97 -6.56
CA LEU A 119 -19.05 13.27 -6.58
C LEU A 119 -19.69 13.58 -7.92
N LYS A 120 -19.11 13.08 -9.04
CA LYS A 120 -19.66 13.27 -10.39
C LYS A 120 -21.00 12.54 -10.52
N GLU A 121 -21.06 11.29 -10.07
CA GLU A 121 -22.30 10.51 -10.10
C GLU A 121 -23.34 11.03 -9.09
N VAL A 122 -22.90 11.46 -7.91
CA VAL A 122 -23.80 12.11 -6.93
C VAL A 122 -24.44 13.38 -7.49
N THR A 123 -23.65 14.27 -8.08
CA THR A 123 -24.16 15.52 -8.69
C THR A 123 -25.05 15.25 -9.88
N ARG A 124 -24.68 14.28 -10.73
CA ARG A 124 -25.50 13.85 -11.87
C ARG A 124 -26.87 13.34 -11.43
N PHE A 125 -26.91 12.54 -10.37
CA PHE A 125 -28.17 12.07 -9.77
C PHE A 125 -29.01 13.23 -9.22
N ILE A 126 -28.41 14.13 -8.46
CA ILE A 126 -29.09 15.30 -7.89
C ILE A 126 -29.70 16.18 -8.99
N MET A 127 -28.94 16.48 -10.02
CA MET A 127 -29.41 17.30 -11.16
C MET A 127 -30.56 16.63 -11.90
N TYR A 128 -30.46 15.33 -12.16
CA TYR A 128 -31.51 14.58 -12.82
C TYR A 128 -32.82 14.60 -12.03
N VAL A 129 -32.74 14.27 -10.73
CA VAL A 129 -33.94 14.19 -9.86
C VAL A 129 -34.59 15.56 -9.70
N ASN A 130 -33.80 16.63 -9.47
CA ASN A 130 -34.38 17.98 -9.35
C ASN A 130 -35.04 18.47 -10.65
N LYS A 131 -34.63 17.96 -11.82
CA LYS A 131 -35.17 18.37 -13.13
C LYS A 131 -36.38 17.53 -13.54
N HIS A 132 -36.42 16.23 -13.23
CA HIS A 132 -37.36 15.30 -13.84
C HIS A 132 -38.36 14.65 -12.87
N VAL A 133 -38.14 14.82 -11.55
CA VAL A 133 -39.04 14.26 -10.54
C VAL A 133 -39.77 15.37 -9.82
N ASP A 134 -41.09 15.19 -9.65
CA ASP A 134 -41.90 16.13 -8.86
C ASP A 134 -41.61 15.94 -7.38
N LEU A 135 -40.77 16.82 -6.85
CA LEU A 135 -40.32 16.82 -5.46
C LEU A 135 -41.14 17.85 -4.66
N LYS A 136 -41.43 17.50 -3.43
CA LYS A 136 -41.93 18.51 -2.46
C LYS A 136 -40.91 19.63 -2.34
N ASP A 137 -41.37 20.87 -2.24
CA ASP A 137 -40.54 22.08 -2.27
C ASP A 137 -39.34 22.01 -1.30
N ARG A 138 -39.54 21.49 -0.11
CA ARG A 138 -38.46 21.33 0.90
C ARG A 138 -37.32 20.41 0.49
N TYR A 139 -37.48 19.61 -0.57
CA TYR A 139 -36.46 18.71 -1.10
C TYR A 139 -35.79 19.24 -2.36
N LYS A 140 -36.32 20.30 -2.96
CA LYS A 140 -35.70 20.95 -4.12
C LYS A 140 -34.40 21.62 -3.70
N ILE A 141 -33.36 21.54 -4.52
CA ILE A 141 -32.01 22.02 -4.18
C ILE A 141 -32.01 23.49 -3.77
N ASN A 142 -32.79 24.34 -4.46
CA ASN A 142 -32.86 25.78 -4.21
C ASN A 142 -33.57 26.15 -2.89
N ASN A 143 -34.36 25.23 -2.35
CA ASN A 143 -35.07 25.43 -1.07
C ASN A 143 -34.37 24.67 0.07
N TYR A 144 -33.49 23.74 -0.26
CA TYR A 144 -32.73 22.95 0.68
C TYR A 144 -31.48 23.70 1.18
N PHE A 145 -30.79 24.39 0.28
CA PHE A 145 -29.69 25.27 0.58
C PHE A 145 -30.13 26.72 0.50
N GLU A 146 -30.01 27.44 1.59
CA GLU A 146 -30.40 28.87 1.68
C GLU A 146 -29.36 29.75 0.99
N ALA A 147 -28.07 29.36 1.06
CA ALA A 147 -26.98 30.09 0.45
C ALA A 147 -26.00 29.14 -0.28
N ILE A 148 -25.35 29.67 -1.33
CA ILE A 148 -24.35 28.91 -2.10
C ILE A 148 -23.15 28.48 -1.26
N THR A 149 -22.85 29.23 -0.20
CA THR A 149 -21.77 28.95 0.77
C THR A 149 -22.00 27.68 1.60
N GLU A 150 -23.25 27.21 1.70
CA GLU A 150 -23.59 25.96 2.38
C GLU A 150 -23.27 24.75 1.53
N ILE A 151 -23.09 24.94 0.22
CA ILE A 151 -22.83 23.87 -0.71
C ILE A 151 -21.35 23.48 -0.65
N ASN A 152 -21.06 22.37 0.02
CA ASN A 152 -19.74 21.76 0.07
C ASN A 152 -19.84 20.24 -0.18
N VAL A 153 -18.72 19.57 -0.28
CA VAL A 153 -18.67 18.14 -0.60
C VAL A 153 -19.49 17.29 0.38
N ILE A 154 -19.43 17.64 1.67
CA ILE A 154 -20.15 16.89 2.74
C ILE A 154 -21.65 17.13 2.63
N SER A 155 -22.07 18.39 2.54
CA SER A 155 -23.49 18.77 2.47
C SER A 155 -24.18 18.21 1.22
N ILE A 156 -23.49 18.18 0.08
CA ILE A 156 -23.99 17.57 -1.16
C ILE A 156 -24.18 16.05 -0.99
N LYS A 157 -23.28 15.33 -0.37
CA LYS A 157 -23.43 13.90 -0.10
C LYS A 157 -24.56 13.62 0.88
N GLN A 158 -24.73 14.47 1.90
CA GLN A 158 -25.83 14.36 2.83
C GLN A 158 -27.19 14.69 2.17
N TYR A 159 -27.23 15.71 1.34
CA TYR A 159 -28.42 16.05 0.53
C TYR A 159 -28.79 14.90 -0.41
N TYR A 160 -27.81 14.28 -1.09
CA TYR A 160 -28.05 13.10 -1.91
C TYR A 160 -28.76 11.99 -1.15
N LEU A 161 -28.31 11.65 0.09
CA LEU A 161 -29.00 10.64 0.90
C LEU A 161 -30.42 11.04 1.31
N LYS A 162 -30.68 12.33 1.58
CA LYS A 162 -32.04 12.82 1.85
C LYS A 162 -32.91 12.74 0.62
N LEU A 163 -32.36 13.08 -0.55
CA LEU A 163 -33.08 13.06 -1.81
C LEU A 163 -33.49 11.64 -2.19
N LEU A 164 -32.62 10.65 -2.01
CA LEU A 164 -32.92 9.24 -2.20
C LEU A 164 -34.15 8.79 -1.37
N LEU A 165 -34.19 9.17 -0.09
CA LEU A 165 -35.32 8.83 0.77
C LEU A 165 -36.62 9.55 0.39
N ALA A 166 -36.52 10.69 -0.30
CA ALA A 166 -37.68 11.47 -0.74
C ALA A 166 -38.35 10.90 -2.01
N LEU A 167 -37.65 10.07 -2.78
CA LEU A 167 -38.14 9.51 -4.04
C LEU A 167 -39.33 8.56 -3.87
N LYS A 168 -39.33 7.72 -2.83
CA LYS A 168 -40.39 6.75 -2.55
C LYS A 168 -40.87 6.01 -3.82
N ASP A 169 -42.12 6.23 -4.22
CA ASP A 169 -42.76 5.56 -5.35
C ASP A 169 -42.11 5.90 -6.70
N ASN A 170 -41.43 7.03 -6.81
CA ASN A 170 -40.70 7.44 -8.02
C ASN A 170 -39.35 6.75 -8.18
N TYR A 171 -38.92 6.00 -7.16
CA TYR A 171 -37.56 5.42 -7.14
C TYR A 171 -37.30 4.45 -8.29
N SER A 172 -38.24 3.54 -8.59
CA SER A 172 -38.07 2.56 -9.66
C SER A 172 -37.81 3.22 -11.01
N THR A 173 -38.56 4.29 -11.35
CA THR A 173 -38.38 5.05 -12.61
C THR A 173 -37.01 5.70 -12.68
N VAL A 174 -36.52 6.23 -11.54
CA VAL A 174 -35.19 6.84 -11.46
C VAL A 174 -34.09 5.79 -11.59
N TYR A 175 -34.24 4.65 -10.90
CA TYR A 175 -33.31 3.52 -11.00
C TYR A 175 -33.17 3.04 -12.44
N ASP A 176 -34.28 2.76 -13.12
CA ASP A 176 -34.31 2.33 -14.51
C ASP A 176 -33.61 3.32 -15.46
N HIS A 177 -33.80 4.63 -15.22
CA HIS A 177 -33.11 5.64 -16.00
C HIS A 177 -31.60 5.53 -15.90
N PHE A 178 -31.08 5.36 -14.68
CA PHE A 178 -29.64 5.28 -14.48
C PHE A 178 -29.05 3.95 -14.98
N GLN A 179 -29.79 2.86 -14.94
CA GLN A 179 -29.34 1.57 -15.50
C GLN A 179 -29.26 1.60 -17.04
N LYS A 180 -30.24 2.17 -17.73
CA LYS A 180 -30.29 2.20 -19.21
C LYS A 180 -29.14 2.98 -19.87
N LYS A 181 -28.53 3.94 -19.19
CA LYS A 181 -27.45 4.79 -19.70
C LYS A 181 -26.04 4.32 -19.42
N ARG A 182 -25.89 3.12 -18.86
CA ARG A 182 -24.58 2.58 -18.54
C ARG A 182 -23.98 1.83 -19.72
N SER A 183 -22.96 2.40 -20.35
CA SER A 183 -22.03 1.67 -21.21
C SER A 183 -20.78 1.36 -20.43
N ALA A 184 -20.32 0.11 -20.46
CA ALA A 184 -19.08 -0.27 -19.79
C ALA A 184 -17.91 0.65 -20.19
N VAL A 185 -17.23 1.20 -19.19
CA VAL A 185 -16.12 2.13 -19.40
C VAL A 185 -14.82 1.35 -19.59
N TYR A 186 -14.76 0.12 -19.04
CA TYR A 186 -13.60 -0.74 -19.14
C TYR A 186 -14.02 -2.17 -19.49
N GLU A 187 -13.15 -2.90 -20.18
CA GLU A 187 -13.23 -4.35 -20.19
C GLU A 187 -13.01 -4.89 -18.79
N SER A 188 -13.84 -5.84 -18.36
CA SER A 188 -14.03 -6.29 -16.97
C SER A 188 -12.82 -6.90 -16.26
N THR A 189 -11.75 -7.18 -16.96
CA THR A 189 -10.56 -7.82 -16.38
C THR A 189 -9.52 -6.80 -16.00
N ILE A 190 -9.37 -6.54 -14.70
CA ILE A 190 -8.26 -5.73 -14.20
C ILE A 190 -7.00 -6.59 -14.28
N LYS A 191 -6.18 -6.33 -15.25
CA LYS A 191 -4.84 -6.88 -15.37
C LYS A 191 -3.88 -5.87 -14.75
N LEU A 192 -3.09 -6.29 -13.80
CA LEU A 192 -2.15 -5.43 -13.09
C LEU A 192 -0.74 -5.59 -13.65
N THR A 193 -0.64 -5.70 -14.97
CA THR A 193 0.60 -6.00 -15.66
C THR A 193 0.79 -5.11 -16.86
N THR A 194 1.85 -5.37 -17.59
CA THR A 194 2.25 -4.58 -18.75
C THR A 194 1.12 -4.25 -19.71
N ALA A 195 0.20 -5.21 -20.01
CA ALA A 195 -0.86 -5.01 -20.98
C ALA A 195 -1.95 -4.01 -20.53
N ASP A 196 -2.11 -3.79 -19.22
CA ASP A 196 -3.17 -2.95 -18.66
C ASP A 196 -2.64 -1.82 -17.79
N ALA A 197 -1.38 -1.49 -17.93
CA ALA A 197 -0.76 -0.43 -17.16
C ALA A 197 -1.48 0.92 -17.29
N TYR A 198 -2.10 1.18 -18.43
CA TYR A 198 -2.88 2.38 -18.68
C TYR A 198 -4.13 2.52 -17.78
N THR A 199 -4.56 1.45 -17.11
CA THR A 199 -5.68 1.51 -16.16
C THR A 199 -5.28 2.01 -14.77
N LEU A 200 -3.96 2.16 -14.52
CA LEU A 200 -3.38 2.56 -13.24
C LEU A 200 -2.51 3.80 -13.48
N THR A 201 -3.13 4.97 -13.44
CA THR A 201 -2.50 6.14 -14.06
C THR A 201 -1.86 7.11 -13.07
N ASP A 202 -2.43 7.37 -11.90
CA ASP A 202 -2.07 8.59 -11.18
C ASP A 202 -1.13 8.40 -9.99
N GLY A 203 -0.78 7.18 -9.64
CA GLY A 203 0.12 6.93 -8.52
C GLY A 203 0.23 5.46 -8.13
N PRO A 204 0.93 5.19 -7.02
CA PRO A 204 1.17 3.83 -6.55
C PRO A 204 -0.13 3.12 -6.18
N THR A 205 -0.19 1.85 -6.50
CA THR A 205 -1.35 0.99 -6.32
C THR A 205 -1.08 -0.11 -5.30
N ILE A 206 -2.06 -0.39 -4.43
CA ILE A 206 -2.05 -1.59 -3.59
C ILE A 206 -3.04 -2.63 -4.13
N TYR A 207 -2.61 -3.87 -4.23
CA TYR A 207 -3.47 -5.03 -4.47
C TYR A 207 -3.52 -5.88 -3.20
N MET A 208 -4.68 -6.01 -2.62
CA MET A 208 -4.90 -6.84 -1.45
C MET A 208 -5.41 -8.21 -1.86
N ALA A 209 -4.73 -9.26 -1.40
CA ALA A 209 -5.03 -10.65 -1.70
C ALA A 209 -4.75 -11.55 -0.48
N GLN A 210 -5.43 -12.67 -0.39
CA GLN A 210 -5.12 -13.71 0.59
C GLN A 210 -3.81 -14.42 0.23
N ASP A 211 -3.68 -14.84 -1.04
CA ASP A 211 -2.50 -15.51 -1.57
C ASP A 211 -1.66 -14.54 -2.42
N VAL A 212 -0.83 -13.76 -1.73
CA VAL A 212 0.01 -12.73 -2.36
C VAL A 212 1.04 -13.31 -3.33
N GLU A 213 1.58 -14.48 -3.04
CA GLU A 213 2.57 -15.12 -3.92
C GLU A 213 1.97 -15.55 -5.25
N LYS A 214 0.76 -16.13 -5.20
CA LYS A 214 0.03 -16.50 -6.39
C LYS A 214 -0.27 -15.32 -7.29
N ILE A 215 -0.63 -14.17 -6.70
CA ILE A 215 -0.86 -12.95 -7.45
C ILE A 215 0.45 -12.42 -8.04
N GLY A 216 1.56 -12.43 -7.30
CA GLY A 216 2.88 -12.04 -7.82
C GLY A 216 3.31 -12.91 -9.01
N LYS A 217 3.24 -14.22 -8.88
CA LYS A 217 3.54 -15.18 -9.97
C LYS A 217 2.59 -14.98 -11.16
N PHE A 218 1.32 -14.68 -10.91
CA PHE A 218 0.35 -14.37 -11.96
C PHE A 218 0.70 -13.07 -12.69
N CYS A 219 1.12 -12.02 -11.99
CA CYS A 219 1.58 -10.77 -12.61
C CYS A 219 2.76 -11.03 -13.55
N LEU A 220 3.76 -11.80 -13.13
CA LEU A 220 4.89 -12.16 -13.97
C LEU A 220 4.45 -12.96 -15.22
N LYS A 221 3.56 -13.94 -15.06
CA LYS A 221 3.04 -14.73 -16.17
C LYS A 221 2.30 -13.88 -17.20
N ILE A 222 1.48 -12.93 -16.76
CA ILE A 222 0.71 -12.07 -17.67
C ILE A 222 1.58 -10.99 -18.31
N ALA A 223 2.67 -10.57 -17.65
CA ALA A 223 3.62 -9.63 -18.23
C ALA A 223 4.13 -10.11 -19.60
N SER A 224 3.99 -11.42 -19.88
CA SER A 224 4.32 -12.01 -21.17
C SER A 224 5.75 -11.67 -21.62
N ILE A 225 6.67 -11.56 -20.66
CA ILE A 225 8.09 -11.37 -20.95
C ILE A 225 8.58 -12.62 -21.68
N PRO A 226 9.17 -12.49 -22.88
CA PRO A 226 9.67 -13.64 -23.61
C PRO A 226 10.65 -14.46 -22.75
N ALA A 227 10.57 -15.77 -22.83
CA ALA A 227 11.42 -16.66 -22.03
C ALA A 227 12.92 -16.35 -22.25
N ALA A 228 13.30 -16.00 -23.48
CA ALA A 228 14.68 -15.61 -23.81
C ALA A 228 15.15 -14.37 -23.01
N VAL A 229 14.30 -13.38 -22.79
CA VAL A 229 14.64 -12.18 -21.98
C VAL A 229 14.79 -12.58 -20.53
N LEU A 230 13.87 -13.39 -20.00
CA LEU A 230 13.97 -13.90 -18.63
C LEU A 230 15.24 -14.76 -18.45
N ASP A 231 15.57 -15.61 -19.41
CA ASP A 231 16.78 -16.42 -19.36
C ASP A 231 18.06 -15.57 -19.36
N VAL A 232 18.10 -14.49 -20.13
CA VAL A 232 19.22 -13.54 -20.13
C VAL A 232 19.35 -12.84 -18.78
N ILE A 233 18.23 -12.34 -18.24
CA ILE A 233 18.19 -11.69 -16.93
C ILE A 233 18.64 -12.68 -15.85
N MET A 234 18.11 -13.90 -15.84
CA MET A 234 18.46 -14.92 -14.85
C MET A 234 19.93 -15.33 -14.92
N LYS A 235 20.49 -15.48 -16.14
CA LYS A 235 21.92 -15.75 -16.33
C LYS A 235 22.78 -14.58 -15.84
N ALA A 236 22.39 -13.35 -16.15
CA ALA A 236 23.09 -12.16 -15.68
C ALA A 236 23.05 -12.04 -14.15
N ILE A 237 21.90 -12.33 -13.52
CA ILE A 237 21.73 -12.40 -12.06
C ILE A 237 22.71 -13.41 -11.48
N TYR A 238 22.67 -14.65 -11.98
CA TYR A 238 23.53 -15.74 -11.49
C TYR A 238 25.03 -15.42 -11.68
N SER A 239 25.41 -14.90 -12.85
CA SER A 239 26.80 -14.50 -13.13
C SER A 239 27.26 -13.38 -12.17
N ASN A 240 26.43 -12.37 -11.96
CA ASN A 240 26.74 -11.29 -11.03
C ASN A 240 26.84 -11.78 -9.58
N ASP A 241 26.01 -12.73 -9.17
CA ASP A 241 26.07 -13.32 -7.83
C ASP A 241 27.39 -14.07 -7.60
N LEU A 242 27.88 -14.82 -8.60
CA LEU A 242 29.20 -15.47 -8.54
C LEU A 242 30.32 -14.45 -8.43
N LEU A 243 30.33 -13.43 -9.31
CA LEU A 243 31.35 -12.36 -9.28
C LEU A 243 31.37 -11.63 -7.93
N ARG A 244 30.21 -11.38 -7.33
CA ARG A 244 30.10 -10.74 -6.00
C ARG A 244 30.64 -11.63 -4.89
N GLN A 245 30.43 -12.94 -4.96
CA GLN A 245 31.04 -13.88 -4.00
C GLN A 245 32.57 -13.83 -4.09
N GLU A 246 33.15 -13.81 -5.30
CA GLU A 246 34.57 -13.67 -5.51
C GLU A 246 35.12 -12.33 -5.00
N ILE A 247 34.43 -11.22 -5.31
CA ILE A 247 34.76 -9.88 -4.78
C ILE A 247 34.74 -9.90 -3.25
N GLY A 248 33.74 -10.53 -2.63
CA GLY A 248 33.64 -10.62 -1.17
C GLY A 248 34.74 -11.48 -0.51
N ILE A 249 35.33 -12.43 -1.24
CA ILE A 249 36.50 -13.17 -0.76
C ILE A 249 37.73 -12.26 -0.76
N ILE A 250 37.99 -11.56 -1.88
CA ILE A 250 39.09 -10.63 -2.02
C ILE A 250 39.01 -9.48 -1.00
N ASP A 251 37.83 -8.93 -0.78
CA ASP A 251 37.58 -7.86 0.21
C ASP A 251 37.98 -8.33 1.64
N ARG A 252 37.62 -9.57 1.99
CA ARG A 252 38.04 -10.16 3.28
C ARG A 252 39.53 -10.37 3.39
N GLU A 253 40.20 -10.78 2.31
CA GLU A 253 41.66 -10.89 2.28
C GLU A 253 42.34 -9.52 2.44
N LEU A 254 41.85 -8.50 1.78
CA LEU A 254 42.35 -7.12 1.92
C LEU A 254 42.16 -6.60 3.33
N ALA A 255 40.97 -6.81 3.94
CA ALA A 255 40.68 -6.39 5.31
C ALA A 255 41.58 -7.10 6.34
N THR A 256 41.93 -8.39 6.13
CA THR A 256 42.86 -9.09 6.99
C THR A 256 44.30 -8.55 6.88
N MET A 257 44.72 -8.14 5.69
CA MET A 257 46.03 -7.48 5.44
C MET A 257 46.09 -6.12 6.14
N ASP A 258 45.04 -5.30 6.05
CA ASP A 258 44.96 -4.00 6.73
C ASP A 258 45.06 -4.13 8.25
N ASN A 259 44.37 -5.09 8.85
CA ASN A 259 44.45 -5.39 10.28
C ASN A 259 45.83 -5.82 10.74
N VAL A 260 46.59 -6.55 9.89
CA VAL A 260 47.97 -6.96 10.17
C VAL A 260 48.93 -5.76 10.10
N GLU A 261 48.71 -4.84 9.16
CA GLU A 261 49.50 -3.60 9.07
C GLU A 261 49.25 -2.66 10.27
N GLU A 262 47.98 -2.48 10.70
CA GLU A 262 47.66 -1.66 11.87
C GLU A 262 48.26 -2.26 13.15
N SER A 263 48.21 -3.59 13.30
CA SER A 263 48.81 -4.27 14.48
C SER A 263 50.31 -4.20 14.50
N SER A 264 50.98 -4.16 13.34
CA SER A 264 52.42 -3.99 13.22
C SER A 264 52.86 -2.55 13.47
N LYS A 265 52.09 -1.55 13.03
CA LYS A 265 52.32 -0.12 13.31
C LYS A 265 52.16 0.22 14.80
N LYS A 266 51.18 -0.38 15.52
CA LYS A 266 50.97 -0.22 16.95
C LYS A 266 52.11 -0.87 17.80
N LYS A 267 52.77 -1.92 17.30
CA LYS A 267 53.91 -2.54 17.95
C LYS A 267 55.23 -1.81 17.71
N SER A 268 55.35 -0.99 16.67
CA SER A 268 56.56 -0.20 16.40
C SER A 268 56.62 1.13 17.15
N SER A 269 55.51 1.59 17.77
CA SER A 269 55.47 2.84 18.57
C SER A 269 55.73 2.62 20.05
N SER A 270 55.97 1.40 20.51
CA SER A 270 56.20 1.08 21.94
C SER A 270 57.43 0.20 22.17
N ASN A 271 58.62 0.50 21.59
CA ASN A 271 59.85 -0.01 22.18
C ASN A 271 61.10 0.69 21.61
N ASP A 272 61.64 1.55 22.46
CA ASP A 272 63.04 1.95 22.41
C ASP A 272 63.89 0.88 23.08
N ARG A 273 65.05 0.53 22.42
CA ARG A 273 66.19 -0.22 23.00
C ARG A 273 66.07 -1.69 23.34
N SER A 274 66.48 -2.57 22.44
CA SER A 274 67.73 -3.37 22.69
C SER A 274 67.99 -4.34 21.51
N LYS A 275 69.31 -4.48 21.25
CA LYS A 275 69.91 -5.28 20.17
C LYS A 275 69.75 -6.80 20.37
N LYS A 276 69.58 -7.51 19.29
CA LYS A 276 70.30 -8.69 18.76
C LYS A 276 69.39 -9.80 18.19
N THR A 277 69.56 -9.94 16.87
CA THR A 277 69.61 -11.21 16.10
C THR A 277 68.57 -12.30 16.35
N LYS A 278 67.65 -12.44 15.37
CA LYS A 278 67.45 -13.75 14.69
C LYS A 278 66.71 -13.50 13.35
N LYS A 279 67.36 -13.96 12.26
CA LYS A 279 66.78 -14.09 10.92
C LYS A 279 65.58 -15.05 11.00
N LEU A 280 64.37 -14.59 10.71
CA LEU A 280 63.28 -15.40 10.21
C LEU A 280 62.55 -14.58 9.13
N SER A 281 62.49 -15.15 7.96
CA SER A 281 61.75 -14.77 6.75
C SER A 281 61.10 -13.37 6.76
N ARG A 282 61.78 -12.40 6.21
CA ARG A 282 61.28 -11.11 5.76
C ARG A 282 60.37 -11.34 4.55
N ASN A 283 59.06 -11.39 4.69
CA ASN A 283 58.21 -10.80 3.66
C ASN A 283 58.46 -9.30 3.80
N THR A 284 59.16 -8.72 2.83
CA THR A 284 59.47 -7.31 2.80
C THR A 284 58.18 -6.50 2.71
N PRO A 285 58.09 -5.30 3.29
CA PRO A 285 56.90 -4.41 3.15
C PRO A 285 56.49 -4.22 1.68
N THR A 286 57.44 -4.31 0.75
CA THR A 286 57.24 -4.23 -0.67
C THR A 286 56.42 -5.38 -1.27
N ASP A 287 56.55 -6.61 -0.74
CA ASP A 287 55.80 -7.78 -1.24
C ASP A 287 54.34 -7.75 -0.78
N MET A 288 54.05 -7.25 0.41
CA MET A 288 52.66 -7.08 0.89
C MET A 288 51.92 -5.96 0.16
N GLU A 289 52.59 -4.82 -0.07
CA GLU A 289 52.03 -3.73 -0.88
C GLU A 289 51.75 -4.14 -2.33
N THR A 290 52.65 -4.92 -2.91
CA THR A 290 52.48 -5.44 -4.28
C THR A 290 51.30 -6.38 -4.35
N LYS A 291 51.20 -7.32 -3.41
CA LYS A 291 50.07 -8.24 -3.32
C LYS A 291 48.74 -7.51 -3.09
N LYS A 292 48.72 -6.48 -2.27
CA LYS A 292 47.52 -5.64 -2.03
C LYS A 292 47.07 -4.92 -3.31
N LYS A 293 48.03 -4.35 -4.07
CA LYS A 293 47.75 -3.71 -5.36
C LYS A 293 47.22 -4.70 -6.39
N ASP A 294 47.77 -5.92 -6.42
CA ASP A 294 47.30 -6.96 -7.34
C ASP A 294 45.90 -7.44 -7.01
N LEU A 295 45.59 -7.65 -5.71
CA LEU A 295 44.23 -7.99 -5.25
C LEU A 295 43.23 -6.86 -5.55
N GLN A 296 43.64 -5.61 -5.36
CA GLN A 296 42.84 -4.44 -5.72
C GLN A 296 42.51 -4.40 -7.21
N ARG A 297 43.53 -4.61 -8.07
CA ARG A 297 43.35 -4.68 -9.55
C ARG A 297 42.44 -5.85 -9.94
N GLN A 298 42.59 -7.00 -9.30
CA GLN A 298 41.73 -8.15 -9.53
C GLN A 298 40.25 -7.82 -9.14
N MET A 299 40.06 -7.21 -8.01
CA MET A 299 38.73 -6.78 -7.55
C MET A 299 38.11 -5.75 -8.49
N ASP A 300 38.88 -4.76 -8.96
CA ASP A 300 38.40 -3.75 -9.91
C ASP A 300 38.07 -4.39 -11.27
N GLY A 301 38.85 -5.38 -11.71
CA GLY A 301 38.54 -6.18 -12.90
C GLY A 301 37.23 -6.96 -12.75
N LEU A 302 37.01 -7.62 -11.61
CA LEU A 302 35.77 -8.34 -11.33
C LEU A 302 34.56 -7.37 -11.25
N ARG A 303 34.72 -6.20 -10.65
CA ARG A 303 33.71 -5.15 -10.62
C ARG A 303 33.36 -4.66 -12.03
N GLY A 304 34.35 -4.52 -12.89
CA GLY A 304 34.17 -4.13 -14.31
C GLY A 304 33.42 -5.17 -15.14
N ASN A 305 33.42 -6.44 -14.71
CA ASN A 305 32.70 -7.52 -15.36
C ASN A 305 31.26 -7.68 -14.90
N LEU A 306 30.82 -6.92 -13.88
CA LEU A 306 29.42 -6.92 -13.45
C LEU A 306 28.55 -6.35 -14.58
N VAL A 307 27.61 -7.17 -15.02
CA VAL A 307 26.65 -6.79 -16.06
C VAL A 307 25.55 -5.93 -15.43
N LYS A 308 25.28 -4.77 -16.03
CA LYS A 308 24.12 -3.97 -15.65
C LYS A 308 22.85 -4.75 -15.96
N ILE A 309 22.04 -4.99 -14.93
CA ILE A 309 20.77 -5.69 -15.08
C ILE A 309 19.69 -4.64 -15.20
N GLU A 310 19.15 -4.55 -16.39
CA GLU A 310 17.99 -3.72 -16.68
C GLU A 310 16.92 -4.60 -17.32
N LEU A 311 15.68 -4.39 -16.92
CA LEU A 311 14.53 -4.89 -17.66
C LEU A 311 14.23 -3.88 -18.76
N ASP A 312 14.02 -4.36 -19.99
CA ASP A 312 13.65 -3.49 -21.09
C ASP A 312 12.41 -2.68 -20.71
N LYS A 313 12.46 -1.39 -20.99
CA LYS A 313 11.39 -0.43 -20.61
C LYS A 313 10.03 -0.82 -21.16
N GLU A 314 9.98 -1.58 -22.24
CA GLU A 314 8.72 -2.12 -22.76
C GLU A 314 8.00 -3.09 -21.82
N PHE A 315 8.71 -3.69 -20.84
CA PHE A 315 8.15 -4.59 -19.84
C PHE A 315 7.93 -3.93 -18.49
N VAL A 316 8.39 -2.70 -18.31
CA VAL A 316 8.15 -1.93 -17.08
C VAL A 316 6.82 -1.18 -17.21
N PRO A 317 5.83 -1.47 -16.34
CA PRO A 317 4.50 -0.86 -16.44
C PRO A 317 4.53 0.66 -16.50
N ASN A 318 3.70 1.22 -17.38
CA ASN A 318 3.50 2.66 -17.57
C ASN A 318 4.70 3.46 -18.12
N THR A 319 5.81 2.84 -18.47
CA THR A 319 6.84 3.54 -19.24
C THR A 319 6.33 3.93 -20.61
N LEU A 320 6.95 4.92 -21.25
CA LEU A 320 6.53 5.36 -22.59
C LEU A 320 6.60 4.22 -23.63
N ASP A 321 7.61 3.37 -23.55
CA ASP A 321 7.80 2.26 -24.50
C ASP A 321 6.74 1.18 -24.27
N HIS A 322 6.41 0.89 -23.00
CA HIS A 322 5.31 0.02 -22.65
C HIS A 322 3.96 0.57 -23.17
N LEU A 323 3.68 1.84 -22.91
CA LEU A 323 2.41 2.47 -23.35
C LEU A 323 2.29 2.49 -24.88
N LYS A 324 3.36 2.80 -25.63
CA LYS A 324 3.36 2.74 -27.09
C LYS A 324 3.04 1.34 -27.62
N LYS A 325 3.51 0.30 -26.94
CA LYS A 325 3.31 -1.09 -27.36
C LYS A 325 1.91 -1.61 -27.04
N TYR A 326 1.35 -1.27 -25.89
CA TYR A 326 0.14 -1.90 -25.36
C TYR A 326 -1.09 -0.99 -25.32
N TYR A 327 -0.89 0.33 -25.32
CA TYR A 327 -1.99 1.30 -25.26
C TYR A 327 -2.38 1.76 -26.66
N LYS A 328 -3.64 1.55 -27.01
CA LYS A 328 -4.17 1.81 -28.36
C LYS A 328 -4.71 3.23 -28.58
N SER A 329 -4.73 4.08 -27.55
CA SER A 329 -5.21 5.45 -27.64
C SER A 329 -4.07 6.42 -27.94
N GLU A 330 -4.38 7.52 -28.65
CA GLU A 330 -3.42 8.60 -28.89
C GLU A 330 -3.01 9.35 -27.61
N TRP A 331 -3.81 9.25 -26.55
CA TRP A 331 -3.54 9.90 -25.28
C TRP A 331 -2.62 9.04 -24.41
N LEU A 332 -1.34 9.31 -24.49
CA LEU A 332 -0.32 8.78 -23.59
C LEU A 332 -0.27 9.65 -22.32
N GLY A 333 -1.28 9.55 -21.47
CA GLY A 333 -1.42 10.37 -20.29
C GLY A 333 -0.21 10.31 -19.33
N ARG A 334 -0.24 11.10 -18.27
CA ARG A 334 0.77 11.11 -17.22
C ARG A 334 0.56 9.89 -16.31
N SER A 335 0.94 8.72 -16.81
CA SER A 335 0.84 7.48 -16.07
C SER A 335 1.98 7.39 -15.05
N PHE A 336 1.65 6.90 -13.86
CA PHE A 336 2.65 6.62 -12.85
C PHE A 336 3.44 5.38 -13.24
N THR A 337 4.75 5.50 -13.28
CA THR A 337 5.67 4.38 -13.53
C THR A 337 6.63 4.24 -12.36
N SER A 338 7.13 3.03 -12.15
CA SER A 338 8.22 2.81 -11.22
C SER A 338 9.51 3.44 -11.76
N ASP A 339 10.28 4.03 -10.86
CA ASP A 339 11.62 4.52 -11.12
C ASP A 339 12.57 3.91 -10.09
N ILE A 340 13.12 2.76 -10.43
CA ILE A 340 14.02 2.04 -9.53
C ILE A 340 15.44 2.58 -9.75
N PRO A 341 16.03 3.27 -8.77
CA PRO A 341 17.36 3.84 -8.89
C PRO A 341 18.43 2.74 -8.98
N GLU A 342 19.52 2.99 -9.68
CA GLU A 342 20.61 2.02 -9.89
C GLU A 342 21.14 1.44 -8.57
N SER A 343 21.28 2.27 -7.54
CA SER A 343 21.67 1.82 -6.20
C SER A 343 20.68 0.84 -5.55
N ALA A 344 19.40 0.92 -5.89
CA ALA A 344 18.40 -0.04 -5.44
C ALA A 344 18.47 -1.33 -6.27
N VAL A 345 18.72 -1.23 -7.58
CA VAL A 345 18.95 -2.41 -8.45
C VAL A 345 20.09 -3.25 -7.90
N GLU A 346 21.22 -2.64 -7.54
CA GLU A 346 22.37 -3.34 -6.93
C GLU A 346 21.96 -4.08 -5.65
N LYS A 347 21.22 -3.41 -4.74
CA LYS A 347 20.72 -4.04 -3.51
C LYS A 347 19.76 -5.19 -3.80
N ILE A 348 18.84 -5.02 -4.77
CA ILE A 348 17.91 -6.07 -5.19
C ILE A 348 18.66 -7.31 -5.67
N MET A 349 19.75 -7.08 -6.42
CA MET A 349 20.56 -8.16 -6.97
C MET A 349 21.31 -8.97 -5.91
N LEU A 350 21.71 -8.31 -4.81
CA LEU A 350 22.38 -8.93 -3.67
C LEU A 350 21.44 -9.75 -2.76
N LEU A 351 20.11 -9.65 -2.95
CA LEU A 351 19.15 -10.38 -2.12
C LEU A 351 19.28 -11.90 -2.30
N GLU A 352 19.26 -12.63 -1.20
CA GLU A 352 19.17 -14.10 -1.19
C GLU A 352 17.70 -14.55 -1.26
N VAL A 353 17.04 -14.27 -2.38
CA VAL A 353 15.65 -14.64 -2.66
C VAL A 353 15.52 -15.23 -4.07
N ASP A 354 14.43 -15.96 -4.33
CA ASP A 354 14.12 -16.45 -5.67
C ASP A 354 14.16 -15.30 -6.69
N SER A 355 14.78 -15.56 -7.84
CA SER A 355 14.95 -14.61 -8.93
C SER A 355 13.61 -14.03 -9.43
N ILE A 356 12.50 -14.74 -9.27
CA ILE A 356 11.15 -14.26 -9.59
C ILE A 356 10.84 -12.95 -8.82
N TRP A 357 11.18 -12.89 -7.55
CA TRP A 357 10.95 -11.72 -6.72
C TRP A 357 11.85 -10.55 -7.09
N LYS A 358 13.09 -10.83 -7.50
CA LYS A 358 14.01 -9.83 -8.03
C LYS A 358 13.45 -9.20 -9.31
N VAL A 359 13.00 -10.02 -10.25
CA VAL A 359 12.40 -9.54 -11.52
C VAL A 359 11.14 -8.71 -11.27
N LEU A 360 10.26 -9.13 -10.36
CA LEU A 360 9.07 -8.35 -10.00
C LEU A 360 9.44 -6.98 -9.43
N LEU A 361 10.46 -6.90 -8.56
CA LEU A 361 10.93 -5.61 -8.06
C LEU A 361 11.48 -4.72 -9.18
N LEU A 362 12.22 -5.29 -10.15
CA LEU A 362 12.69 -4.54 -11.31
C LEU A 362 11.55 -4.02 -12.19
N MET A 363 10.41 -4.72 -12.21
CA MET A 363 9.16 -4.24 -12.83
C MET A 363 8.47 -3.15 -12.00
N GLY A 364 8.94 -2.84 -10.80
CA GLY A 364 8.28 -1.96 -9.86
C GLY A 364 7.11 -2.61 -9.11
N ILE A 365 7.11 -3.95 -8.99
CA ILE A 365 6.09 -4.71 -8.28
C ILE A 365 6.70 -5.31 -7.01
N GLY A 366 6.26 -4.81 -5.85
CA GLY A 366 6.61 -5.36 -4.54
C GLY A 366 5.60 -6.39 -4.07
N VAL A 367 6.07 -7.53 -3.54
CA VAL A 367 5.21 -8.58 -3.00
C VAL A 367 5.56 -8.84 -1.53
N PHE A 368 4.61 -8.59 -0.65
CA PHE A 368 4.77 -8.84 0.77
C PHE A 368 4.40 -10.29 1.10
N THR A 369 5.40 -11.11 1.30
CA THR A 369 5.23 -12.51 1.73
C THR A 369 5.82 -12.71 3.12
N ASN A 370 5.28 -13.64 3.90
CA ASN A 370 5.79 -13.99 5.22
C ASN A 370 7.11 -14.79 5.17
N HIS A 371 7.51 -15.23 3.98
CA HIS A 371 8.68 -16.10 3.76
C HIS A 371 9.89 -15.36 3.25
N THR A 372 9.80 -14.09 2.99
CA THR A 372 10.88 -13.31 2.40
C THR A 372 11.93 -12.93 3.44
N SER A 373 13.17 -12.82 2.97
CA SER A 373 14.27 -12.35 3.81
C SER A 373 13.96 -10.96 4.37
N ARG A 374 14.49 -10.65 5.54
CA ARG A 374 14.34 -9.32 6.15
C ARG A 374 14.85 -8.23 5.24
N ASP A 375 15.90 -8.51 4.48
CA ASP A 375 16.52 -7.56 3.55
C ASP A 375 15.61 -7.26 2.36
N TYR A 376 14.90 -8.27 1.81
CA TYR A 376 13.87 -8.04 0.79
C TYR A 376 12.77 -7.11 1.29
N VAL A 377 12.25 -7.38 2.48
CA VAL A 377 11.20 -6.54 3.09
C VAL A 377 11.71 -5.12 3.35
N ALA A 378 12.97 -4.96 3.79
CA ALA A 378 13.57 -3.65 4.03
C ALA A 378 13.70 -2.83 2.73
N ILE A 379 14.23 -3.43 1.66
CA ILE A 379 14.36 -2.78 0.34
C ILE A 379 12.98 -2.41 -0.20
N MET A 380 12.03 -3.33 -0.14
CA MET A 380 10.68 -3.08 -0.61
C MET A 380 9.99 -1.95 0.16
N LYS A 381 10.19 -1.87 1.47
CA LYS A 381 9.68 -0.78 2.32
C LYS A 381 10.30 0.56 1.93
N ASP A 382 11.61 0.60 1.70
CA ASP A 382 12.32 1.81 1.26
C ASP A 382 11.79 2.29 -0.09
N LEU A 383 11.68 1.39 -1.07
CA LEU A 383 11.11 1.70 -2.38
C LEU A 383 9.65 2.18 -2.29
N ALA A 384 8.85 1.57 -1.42
CA ALA A 384 7.46 1.97 -1.20
C ALA A 384 7.34 3.37 -0.57
N GLN A 385 8.17 3.67 0.44
CA GLN A 385 8.20 4.99 1.10
C GLN A 385 8.58 6.09 0.13
N ASN A 386 9.51 5.80 -0.77
CA ASN A 386 9.97 6.72 -1.81
C ASN A 386 9.05 6.77 -3.04
N GLN A 387 7.90 6.07 -3.02
CA GLN A 387 6.94 5.96 -4.13
C GLN A 387 7.58 5.46 -5.44
N GLN A 388 8.56 4.58 -5.33
CA GLN A 388 9.29 4.00 -6.47
C GLN A 388 8.66 2.69 -6.96
N LEU A 389 7.71 2.13 -6.24
CA LEU A 389 6.95 0.95 -6.67
C LEU A 389 5.63 1.36 -7.32
N TYR A 390 5.37 0.80 -8.49
CA TYR A 390 4.13 0.96 -9.23
C TYR A 390 2.98 0.18 -8.56
N LEU A 391 3.25 -1.04 -8.10
CA LEU A 391 2.28 -1.93 -7.49
C LEU A 391 2.87 -2.58 -6.23
N ILE A 392 2.06 -2.66 -5.18
CA ILE A 392 2.36 -3.46 -4.00
C ILE A 392 1.27 -4.50 -3.83
N ILE A 393 1.64 -5.77 -3.77
CA ILE A 393 0.74 -6.89 -3.48
C ILE A 393 0.95 -7.28 -2.02
N ALA A 394 -0.12 -7.23 -1.22
CA ALA A 394 -0.06 -7.47 0.22
C ALA A 394 -1.29 -8.21 0.74
N SER A 395 -1.14 -8.94 1.84
CA SER A 395 -2.25 -9.47 2.61
C SER A 395 -2.93 -8.40 3.45
N THR A 396 -4.10 -8.71 4.01
CA THR A 396 -4.80 -7.81 4.92
C THR A 396 -4.02 -7.52 6.20
N ASP A 397 -3.19 -8.46 6.64
CA ASP A 397 -2.37 -8.29 7.86
C ASP A 397 -1.32 -7.20 7.69
N TYR A 398 -0.89 -6.97 6.44
CA TYR A 398 0.03 -5.89 6.08
C TYR A 398 -0.58 -4.49 6.20
N ILE A 399 -1.90 -4.39 6.24
CA ILE A 399 -2.62 -3.11 6.40
C ILE A 399 -2.25 -2.46 7.73
N TYR A 400 -1.94 -3.26 8.74
CA TYR A 400 -1.54 -2.80 10.05
C TYR A 400 -0.07 -2.34 10.07
N GLY A 401 0.19 -1.17 10.62
CA GLY A 401 1.55 -0.67 10.87
C GLY A 401 2.30 -0.07 9.67
N THR A 402 1.69 0.07 8.50
CA THR A 402 2.34 0.71 7.35
C THR A 402 1.74 2.08 7.04
N ASN A 403 2.62 3.04 6.76
CA ASN A 403 2.22 4.42 6.46
C ASN A 403 2.45 4.81 5.00
N TYR A 404 2.36 3.82 4.09
CA TYR A 404 2.51 4.09 2.66
C TYR A 404 1.28 4.76 2.08
N GLN A 405 1.51 5.49 1.02
CA GLN A 405 0.49 6.30 0.38
C GLN A 405 0.13 5.70 -0.96
N PHE A 406 -1.12 5.26 -1.07
CA PHE A 406 -1.63 4.68 -2.30
C PHE A 406 -2.68 5.59 -2.92
N CYS A 407 -2.63 5.70 -4.24
CA CYS A 407 -3.67 6.37 -5.03
C CYS A 407 -4.78 5.41 -5.41
N HIS A 408 -4.43 4.17 -5.72
CA HIS A 408 -5.39 3.16 -6.15
C HIS A 408 -5.31 1.91 -5.29
N GLY A 409 -6.45 1.22 -5.14
CA GLY A 409 -6.53 -0.04 -4.43
C GLY A 409 -7.37 -1.05 -5.19
N TYR A 410 -6.93 -2.29 -5.16
CA TYR A 410 -7.69 -3.44 -5.63
C TYR A 410 -7.93 -4.40 -4.47
N ILE A 411 -9.18 -4.80 -4.30
CA ILE A 411 -9.56 -5.84 -3.33
C ILE A 411 -9.76 -7.14 -4.10
N GLY A 412 -8.88 -8.09 -3.84
CA GLY A 412 -8.87 -9.41 -4.48
C GLY A 412 -10.12 -10.21 -4.17
N LYS A 413 -10.53 -11.05 -5.11
CA LYS A 413 -11.71 -11.92 -4.96
C LYS A 413 -11.51 -13.09 -3.99
N ASP A 414 -10.29 -13.35 -3.59
CA ASP A 414 -9.89 -14.41 -2.63
C ASP A 414 -10.05 -13.98 -1.17
N LEU A 415 -10.30 -12.70 -0.90
CA LEU A 415 -10.52 -12.14 0.43
C LEU A 415 -11.98 -12.26 0.89
N LYS A 416 -12.61 -13.41 0.70
CA LYS A 416 -14.06 -13.61 0.88
C LYS A 416 -14.57 -13.38 2.30
N ASP A 417 -13.72 -13.59 3.31
CA ASP A 417 -14.10 -13.56 4.72
C ASP A 417 -13.73 -12.25 5.42
N LEU A 418 -13.56 -11.15 4.64
CA LEU A 418 -13.30 -9.84 5.23
C LEU A 418 -14.53 -9.30 5.95
N THR A 419 -14.35 -8.96 7.23
CA THR A 419 -15.35 -8.19 7.97
C THR A 419 -15.44 -6.76 7.43
N GLN A 420 -16.56 -6.10 7.70
CA GLN A 420 -16.76 -4.70 7.30
C GLN A 420 -15.67 -3.78 7.85
N GLU A 421 -15.28 -3.97 9.11
CA GLU A 421 -14.25 -3.18 9.78
C GLU A 421 -12.90 -3.33 9.08
N LYS A 422 -12.48 -4.57 8.78
CA LYS A 422 -11.26 -4.85 8.04
C LYS A 422 -11.28 -4.24 6.64
N LEU A 423 -12.42 -4.32 5.97
CA LEU A 423 -12.59 -3.73 4.65
C LEU A 423 -12.49 -2.19 4.72
N ILE A 424 -13.14 -1.55 5.68
CA ILE A 424 -13.04 -0.08 5.89
C ILE A 424 -11.60 0.33 6.22
N GLN A 425 -10.90 -0.42 7.06
CA GLN A 425 -9.48 -0.16 7.36
C GLN A 425 -8.60 -0.28 6.13
N ALA A 426 -8.81 -1.33 5.33
CA ALA A 426 -8.12 -1.54 4.07
C ALA A 426 -8.34 -0.37 3.10
N LEU A 427 -9.60 0.02 2.91
CA LEU A 427 -9.98 1.15 2.07
C LEU A 427 -9.41 2.48 2.61
N GLY A 428 -9.27 2.60 3.93
CA GLY A 428 -8.69 3.76 4.61
C GLY A 428 -7.21 4.02 4.31
N ARG A 429 -6.49 3.05 3.72
CA ARG A 429 -5.09 3.22 3.29
C ARG A 429 -4.96 3.98 1.97
N ILE A 430 -6.03 4.09 1.21
CA ILE A 430 -6.05 4.72 -0.11
C ILE A 430 -6.44 6.20 0.04
N GLY A 431 -5.74 7.08 -0.69
CA GLY A 431 -6.01 8.51 -0.69
C GLY A 431 -5.71 9.21 0.62
N ARG A 432 -4.68 8.83 1.35
CA ARG A 432 -4.26 9.49 2.59
C ARG A 432 -3.61 10.85 2.35
N MET A 433 -2.96 11.05 1.20
CA MET A 433 -2.38 12.35 0.84
C MET A 433 -3.41 13.29 0.22
N ASP A 434 -3.25 14.58 0.47
CA ASP A 434 -3.89 15.65 -0.29
C ASP A 434 -3.03 15.98 -1.52
N THR A 435 -2.90 15.02 -2.41
CA THR A 435 -2.32 15.27 -3.73
C THR A 435 -3.44 15.58 -4.73
N LYS A 436 -3.14 16.38 -5.76
CA LYS A 436 -4.07 16.65 -6.88
C LYS A 436 -4.26 15.42 -7.80
N LYS A 437 -4.13 14.22 -7.25
CA LYS A 437 -4.22 12.95 -7.98
C LYS A 437 -5.63 12.39 -7.87
N GLU A 438 -6.04 11.62 -8.85
CA GLU A 438 -7.27 10.86 -8.79
C GLU A 438 -7.05 9.62 -7.90
N TYR A 439 -8.06 9.27 -7.11
CA TYR A 439 -8.05 8.11 -6.25
C TYR A 439 -9.14 7.15 -6.68
N SER A 440 -8.91 5.86 -6.61
CA SER A 440 -9.95 4.86 -6.85
C SER A 440 -9.71 3.57 -6.09
N ILE A 441 -10.81 2.90 -5.76
CA ILE A 441 -10.82 1.56 -5.20
C ILE A 441 -11.59 0.68 -6.16
N ARG A 442 -11.07 -0.48 -6.49
CA ARG A 442 -11.72 -1.43 -7.38
C ARG A 442 -11.99 -2.73 -6.66
N LEU A 443 -13.27 -3.10 -6.57
CA LEU A 443 -13.70 -4.36 -6.01
C LEU A 443 -13.77 -5.40 -7.13
N ARG A 444 -13.14 -6.55 -6.90
CA ARG A 444 -13.20 -7.71 -7.81
C ARG A 444 -14.25 -8.74 -7.45
N PHE A 445 -14.95 -8.51 -6.35
CA PHE A 445 -15.96 -9.40 -5.82
C PHE A 445 -17.20 -8.59 -5.42
N LYS A 446 -18.35 -8.92 -6.01
CA LYS A 446 -19.56 -8.11 -5.88
C LYS A 446 -20.14 -8.13 -4.46
N GLU A 447 -19.94 -9.24 -3.75
CA GLU A 447 -20.44 -9.45 -2.40
C GLU A 447 -19.87 -8.46 -1.38
N PHE A 448 -18.70 -7.89 -1.63
CA PHE A 448 -18.15 -6.82 -0.80
C PHE A 448 -19.01 -5.55 -0.78
N ILE A 449 -19.83 -5.35 -1.81
CA ILE A 449 -20.74 -4.20 -1.87
C ILE A 449 -21.76 -4.30 -0.73
N ASP A 450 -22.34 -5.49 -0.56
CA ASP A 450 -23.32 -5.71 0.51
C ASP A 450 -22.65 -5.67 1.88
N THR A 451 -21.45 -6.21 2.03
CA THR A 451 -20.67 -6.11 3.27
C THR A 451 -20.41 -4.65 3.66
N LEU A 452 -20.19 -3.75 2.69
CA LEU A 452 -19.93 -2.34 2.98
C LEU A 452 -21.19 -1.53 3.25
N PHE A 453 -22.28 -1.81 2.54
CA PHE A 453 -23.44 -0.92 2.47
C PHE A 453 -24.69 -1.49 3.11
N MET A 454 -24.65 -2.71 3.64
CA MET A 454 -25.75 -3.34 4.39
C MET A 454 -25.32 -3.91 5.73
#